data_7735ed9468f8a62c7c768dd213147aac
#
_entry.id   7735ed9468f8a62c7c768dd213147aac
#
_cell.length_a   1.000
_cell.length_b   1.000
_cell.length_c   1.000
_cell.angle_alpha   90.00
_cell.angle_beta   90.00
_cell.angle_gamma   90.00
#
_symmetry.space_group_name_H-M   'P 1'
#
loop_
_entity.id
_entity.type
_entity.pdbx_description
1 polymer ?
#
loop_
_entity_poly.entity_id
_entity_poly.type
_entity_poly.pdbx_seq_one_letter_code
_entity_poly.pdbx_strand_id
1 'polypeptide(L)'
;MYSIDYQYLRPKKAEALKAWYDEPLAIMENPAVWRGKNATILPLRRQAEDNLLFGRGGVVDENGEYVPLSGIEGRVQFAYPAEKKEYRDETVVYCGYLVNHWGHFLIEGVTRLWYFLENDPGVDKYVFFLDENEEREIRANYREFLELLGIWEHLEIINTPTTYREVIVPELGLYCRRRYTPKLLKVYDTVANNAVPDPNWERPAKIYYSRSQFKKGMPFESGFDTLDDFFRRNGYTILYPEKVPLGRMISYIRNADVVASLSGSLPHNMLFARPGQKLEIVERLTINVDNQVGINRIMDLDVTYIDAHIPIYPVDFAGQIGRASCRERV
;
A
#
# COMPACT_ATOMS: atom_id res chain seq x y z
N MET A 1 3.73 -21.79 -6.68
CA MET A 1 5.09 -21.57 -6.11
C MET A 1 5.73 -20.47 -6.94
N TYR A 2 6.03 -19.30 -6.30
CA TYR A 2 6.62 -18.16 -6.98
C TYR A 2 7.99 -18.51 -7.58
N SER A 3 8.35 -17.85 -8.68
CA SER A 3 9.67 -17.96 -9.29
C SER A 3 10.29 -16.57 -9.44
N ILE A 4 11.62 -16.47 -9.29
CA ILE A 4 12.32 -15.20 -9.34
C ILE A 4 13.52 -15.34 -10.26
N ASP A 5 13.53 -14.54 -11.32
CA ASP A 5 14.66 -14.44 -12.24
C ASP A 5 15.53 -13.23 -11.89
N TYR A 6 16.78 -13.48 -11.54
CA TYR A 6 17.78 -12.48 -11.14
C TYR A 6 18.83 -12.21 -12.23
N GLN A 7 18.77 -12.89 -13.36
CA GLN A 7 19.87 -12.90 -14.36
C GLN A 7 20.19 -11.51 -14.93
N TYR A 8 19.23 -10.59 -14.92
CA TYR A 8 19.39 -9.24 -15.45
C TYR A 8 19.74 -8.19 -14.36
N LEU A 9 20.05 -8.63 -13.14
CA LEU A 9 20.50 -7.76 -12.06
C LEU A 9 22.02 -7.79 -11.90
N ARG A 10 22.57 -6.66 -11.46
CA ARG A 10 23.95 -6.62 -10.96
C ARG A 10 24.11 -7.56 -9.75
N PRO A 11 25.26 -8.27 -9.62
CA PRO A 11 25.43 -9.32 -8.59
C PRO A 11 25.07 -8.89 -7.17
N LYS A 12 25.60 -7.75 -6.69
CA LYS A 12 25.30 -7.24 -5.35
C LYS A 12 23.81 -6.99 -5.10
N LYS A 13 23.08 -6.54 -6.14
CA LYS A 13 21.65 -6.28 -6.05
C LYS A 13 20.86 -7.58 -6.02
N ALA A 14 21.29 -8.57 -6.82
CA ALA A 14 20.72 -9.90 -6.81
C ALA A 14 20.91 -10.61 -5.46
N GLU A 15 22.09 -10.51 -4.83
CA GLU A 15 22.39 -11.07 -3.51
C GLU A 15 21.49 -10.44 -2.42
N ALA A 16 21.39 -9.11 -2.39
CA ALA A 16 20.52 -8.41 -1.44
C ALA A 16 19.05 -8.82 -1.58
N LEU A 17 18.59 -8.94 -2.83
CA LEU A 17 17.22 -9.34 -3.12
C LEU A 17 16.95 -10.80 -2.72
N LYS A 18 17.88 -11.72 -3.02
CA LYS A 18 17.81 -13.11 -2.57
C LYS A 18 17.68 -13.22 -1.07
N ALA A 19 18.50 -12.49 -0.31
CA ALA A 19 18.42 -12.49 1.15
C ALA A 19 17.03 -12.13 1.67
N TRP A 20 16.31 -11.19 1.02
CA TRP A 20 14.94 -10.85 1.40
C TRP A 20 13.92 -11.92 1.02
N TYR A 21 14.10 -12.62 -0.11
CA TYR A 21 13.25 -13.75 -0.47
C TYR A 21 13.46 -14.97 0.41
N ASP A 22 14.66 -15.14 0.96
CA ASP A 22 15.03 -16.23 1.87
C ASP A 22 14.53 -15.99 3.31
N GLU A 23 14.14 -14.74 3.67
CA GLU A 23 13.55 -14.46 4.98
C GLU A 23 12.23 -15.23 5.16
N PRO A 24 11.94 -15.80 6.37
CA PRO A 24 10.69 -16.48 6.61
C PRO A 24 9.50 -15.52 6.47
N LEU A 25 8.45 -15.97 5.80
CA LEU A 25 7.17 -15.26 5.70
C LEU A 25 6.13 -16.05 6.48
N ALA A 26 5.72 -15.52 7.63
CA ALA A 26 4.77 -16.18 8.51
C ALA A 26 3.31 -15.92 8.07
N ILE A 27 2.47 -16.93 8.21
CA ILE A 27 1.02 -16.82 7.97
C ILE A 27 0.32 -16.61 9.31
N MET A 28 -0.48 -15.55 9.40
CA MET A 28 -1.35 -15.28 10.55
C MET A 28 -2.75 -15.80 10.23
N GLU A 29 -3.03 -17.05 10.63
CA GLU A 29 -4.35 -17.66 10.43
C GLU A 29 -5.44 -16.90 11.19
N ASN A 30 -5.14 -16.52 12.43
CA ASN A 30 -6.04 -15.80 13.33
C ASN A 30 -5.39 -14.50 13.80
N PRO A 31 -5.44 -13.41 13.01
CA PRO A 31 -4.92 -12.12 13.44
C PRO A 31 -5.66 -11.63 14.69
N ALA A 32 -4.94 -10.98 15.58
CA ALA A 32 -5.50 -10.51 16.85
C ALA A 32 -6.53 -9.40 16.66
N VAL A 33 -7.48 -9.32 17.59
CA VAL A 33 -8.47 -8.25 17.67
C VAL A 33 -8.53 -7.77 19.11
N TRP A 34 -8.31 -6.49 19.35
CA TRP A 34 -8.54 -5.86 20.63
C TRP A 34 -9.90 -5.15 20.64
N ARG A 35 -10.60 -5.16 21.79
CA ARG A 35 -11.85 -4.43 22.01
C ARG A 35 -11.77 -3.67 23.32
N GLY A 36 -12.19 -2.41 23.32
CA GLY A 36 -12.23 -1.58 24.53
C GLY A 36 -13.39 -0.62 24.55
N LYS A 37 -14.03 -0.50 25.71
CA LYS A 37 -15.10 0.47 25.96
C LYS A 37 -14.49 1.85 26.24
N ASN A 38 -15.22 2.91 25.89
CA ASN A 38 -14.82 4.30 26.12
C ASN A 38 -13.41 4.62 25.62
N ALA A 39 -12.98 3.92 24.58
CA ALA A 39 -11.66 4.12 23.98
C ALA A 39 -11.66 5.31 23.01
N THR A 40 -10.52 5.97 22.88
CA THR A 40 -10.37 7.18 22.06
C THR A 40 -9.49 6.89 20.87
N ILE A 41 -9.97 7.21 19.67
CA ILE A 41 -9.16 7.26 18.46
C ILE A 41 -8.51 8.64 18.37
N LEU A 42 -7.18 8.66 18.25
CA LEU A 42 -6.35 9.86 18.14
C LEU A 42 -5.89 10.01 16.68
N PRO A 43 -6.28 11.09 15.98
CA PRO A 43 -5.74 11.44 14.66
C PRO A 43 -4.22 11.59 14.66
N LEU A 44 -3.63 11.65 13.46
CA LEU A 44 -2.18 11.82 13.35
C LEU A 44 -1.78 13.25 13.76
N ARG A 45 -0.88 13.35 14.73
CA ARG A 45 -0.25 14.59 15.15
C ARG A 45 1.24 14.53 14.84
N ARG A 46 1.71 15.44 14.00
CA ARG A 46 3.13 15.62 13.70
C ARG A 46 3.71 16.66 14.65
N GLN A 47 4.74 16.26 15.40
CA GLN A 47 5.48 17.19 16.26
C GLN A 47 6.89 17.33 15.71
N ALA A 48 7.34 18.56 15.50
CA ALA A 48 8.67 18.86 14.95
C ALA A 48 9.83 18.32 15.82
N GLU A 49 9.55 18.11 17.11
CA GLU A 49 10.52 17.62 18.10
C GLU A 49 10.59 16.09 18.14
N ASP A 50 9.60 15.40 17.60
CA ASP A 50 9.61 13.96 17.54
C ASP A 50 10.42 13.51 16.33
N ASN A 51 11.48 12.72 16.57
CA ASN A 51 12.18 11.99 15.50
C ASN A 51 11.32 10.88 14.88
N LEU A 52 10.00 10.92 15.08
CA LEU A 52 9.04 10.00 14.48
C LEU A 52 8.72 10.45 13.08
N LEU A 53 8.99 9.58 12.11
CA LEU A 53 8.94 9.87 10.68
C LEU A 53 7.55 10.37 10.23
N PHE A 54 6.48 9.99 10.97
CA PHE A 54 5.09 10.25 10.59
C PHE A 54 4.22 10.84 11.70
N GLY A 55 4.67 10.85 12.96
CA GLY A 55 3.93 11.43 14.06
C GLY A 55 3.31 10.41 15.04
N ARG A 56 2.47 10.91 15.93
CA ARG A 56 1.75 10.17 16.98
C ARG A 56 0.28 10.06 16.64
N GLY A 57 -0.39 9.04 17.19
CA GLY A 57 -1.82 8.78 17.01
C GLY A 57 -2.21 7.38 17.44
N GLY A 58 -3.30 6.84 16.90
CA GLY A 58 -3.76 5.48 17.19
C GLY A 58 -4.91 5.45 18.19
N VAL A 59 -4.93 4.45 19.07
CA VAL A 59 -6.01 4.26 20.05
C VAL A 59 -5.46 4.28 21.47
N VAL A 60 -6.15 4.94 22.37
CA VAL A 60 -5.98 4.80 23.82
C VAL A 60 -7.25 4.23 24.45
N ASP A 61 -7.08 3.42 25.48
CA ASP A 61 -8.18 2.85 26.25
C ASP A 61 -8.86 3.89 27.17
N GLU A 62 -9.81 3.44 27.97
CA GLU A 62 -10.53 4.30 28.94
C GLU A 62 -9.62 4.92 30.02
N ASN A 63 -8.48 4.31 30.30
CA ASN A 63 -7.46 4.78 31.25
C ASN A 63 -6.42 5.71 30.60
N GLY A 64 -6.50 5.90 29.28
CA GLY A 64 -5.50 6.66 28.51
C GLY A 64 -4.26 5.86 28.14
N GLU A 65 -4.27 4.54 28.36
CA GLU A 65 -3.16 3.66 27.97
C GLU A 65 -3.19 3.38 26.46
N TYR A 66 -2.01 3.48 25.83
CA TYR A 66 -1.91 3.22 24.40
C TYR A 66 -2.17 1.76 24.05
N VAL A 67 -2.99 1.53 23.04
CA VAL A 67 -3.27 0.21 22.47
C VAL A 67 -2.25 -0.12 21.38
N PRO A 68 -1.21 -0.95 21.66
CA PRO A 68 -0.11 -1.20 20.70
C PRO A 68 -0.59 -1.78 19.37
N LEU A 69 -1.69 -2.53 19.36
CA LEU A 69 -2.29 -3.09 18.15
C LEU A 69 -2.77 -2.03 17.16
N SER A 70 -3.03 -0.80 17.64
CA SER A 70 -3.44 0.33 16.79
C SER A 70 -2.28 0.94 16.00
N GLY A 71 -1.03 0.60 16.34
CA GLY A 71 0.16 1.12 15.69
C GLY A 71 0.28 0.69 14.22
N ILE A 72 1.00 1.51 13.46
CA ILE A 72 1.51 1.16 12.12
C ILE A 72 3.01 1.34 12.17
N GLU A 73 3.76 0.28 11.90
CA GLU A 73 5.23 0.28 12.02
C GLU A 73 5.85 1.43 11.22
N GLY A 74 6.65 2.26 11.91
CA GLY A 74 7.30 3.43 11.31
C GLY A 74 6.39 4.64 11.05
N ARG A 75 5.06 4.54 11.28
CA ARG A 75 4.13 5.63 10.98
C ARG A 75 3.33 6.11 12.19
N VAL A 76 2.67 5.21 12.90
CA VAL A 76 1.87 5.52 14.08
C VAL A 76 2.27 4.54 15.17
N GLN A 77 2.96 4.99 16.19
CA GLN A 77 3.52 4.10 17.21
C GLN A 77 3.16 4.47 18.65
N PHE A 78 2.77 5.72 18.88
CA PHE A 78 2.57 6.25 20.22
C PHE A 78 1.37 7.19 20.29
N ALA A 79 0.68 7.18 21.43
CA ALA A 79 -0.36 8.14 21.75
C ALA A 79 0.22 9.52 22.11
N TYR A 80 -0.67 10.48 22.19
CA TYR A 80 -0.45 11.81 22.76
C TYR A 80 -1.63 12.20 23.65
N PRO A 81 -1.44 13.07 24.66
CA PRO A 81 -2.53 13.60 25.46
C PRO A 81 -3.49 14.43 24.58
N ALA A 82 -4.79 14.15 24.66
CA ALA A 82 -5.82 14.92 23.98
C ALA A 82 -6.65 15.73 25.01
N GLU A 83 -6.56 17.07 24.94
CA GLU A 83 -7.28 17.97 25.85
C GLU A 83 -8.79 18.02 25.57
N LYS A 84 -9.15 17.97 24.28
CA LYS A 84 -10.56 17.97 23.83
C LYS A 84 -10.84 16.68 23.08
N LYS A 85 -11.94 16.03 23.44
CA LYS A 85 -12.42 14.79 22.82
C LYS A 85 -13.91 14.93 22.52
N GLU A 86 -14.31 14.50 21.33
CA GLU A 86 -15.72 14.24 21.05
C GLU A 86 -16.12 12.89 21.65
N TYR A 87 -17.39 12.71 21.98
CA TYR A 87 -17.93 11.41 22.38
C TYR A 87 -19.04 10.99 21.41
N ARG A 88 -19.02 9.71 21.03
CA ARG A 88 -20.05 9.09 20.19
C ARG A 88 -20.48 7.75 20.76
N ASP A 89 -21.78 7.55 20.85
CA ASP A 89 -22.40 6.32 21.38
C ASP A 89 -22.50 5.25 20.28
N GLU A 90 -21.35 4.87 19.75
CA GLU A 90 -21.21 3.91 18.63
C GLU A 90 -20.15 2.87 18.95
N THR A 91 -20.30 1.67 18.38
CA THR A 91 -19.28 0.63 18.32
C THR A 91 -18.58 0.72 16.97
N VAL A 92 -17.28 0.99 16.98
CA VAL A 92 -16.54 1.25 15.73
C VAL A 92 -15.33 0.35 15.55
N VAL A 93 -14.99 0.08 14.28
CA VAL A 93 -13.74 -0.56 13.90
C VAL A 93 -12.71 0.49 13.53
N TYR A 94 -11.58 0.46 14.21
CA TYR A 94 -10.42 1.27 13.89
C TYR A 94 -9.72 0.76 12.63
N CYS A 95 -9.73 1.55 11.56
CA CYS A 95 -9.09 1.22 10.28
C CYS A 95 -7.66 1.78 10.15
N GLY A 96 -7.31 2.79 10.96
CA GLY A 96 -5.99 3.40 10.97
C GLY A 96 -5.89 4.70 10.17
N TYR A 97 -4.67 5.09 9.82
CA TYR A 97 -4.39 6.30 9.05
C TYR A 97 -4.75 6.13 7.58
N LEU A 98 -5.57 7.03 7.07
CA LEU A 98 -5.92 7.04 5.64
C LEU A 98 -4.79 7.70 4.84
N VAL A 99 -3.84 6.89 4.42
CA VAL A 99 -2.60 7.34 3.75
C VAL A 99 -2.89 7.93 2.37
N ASN A 100 -2.40 9.15 2.11
CA ASN A 100 -2.52 9.80 0.81
C ASN A 100 -1.34 9.48 -0.14
N HIS A 101 -1.05 8.20 -0.27
CA HIS A 101 -0.05 7.67 -1.21
C HIS A 101 -0.50 6.28 -1.63
N TRP A 102 -0.79 6.08 -2.91
CA TRP A 102 -1.45 4.86 -3.40
C TRP A 102 -0.78 3.56 -2.98
N GLY A 103 0.55 3.45 -3.12
CA GLY A 103 1.26 2.25 -2.70
C GLY A 103 1.09 1.97 -1.20
N HIS A 104 1.26 2.97 -0.35
CA HIS A 104 1.07 2.84 1.10
C HIS A 104 -0.39 2.62 1.48
N PHE A 105 -1.33 3.19 0.73
CA PHE A 105 -2.75 2.89 0.92
C PHE A 105 -3.01 1.40 0.78
N LEU A 106 -2.48 0.77 -0.27
CA LEU A 106 -2.64 -0.66 -0.50
C LEU A 106 -1.98 -1.53 0.59
N ILE A 107 -0.75 -1.20 1.01
CA ILE A 107 0.04 -2.10 1.88
C ILE A 107 0.02 -1.75 3.37
N GLU A 108 -0.55 -0.60 3.74
CA GLU A 108 -0.66 -0.12 5.12
C GLU A 108 -2.07 0.38 5.44
N GLY A 109 -2.65 1.25 4.60
CA GLY A 109 -3.91 1.92 4.86
C GLY A 109 -5.11 0.97 4.97
N VAL A 110 -5.22 -0.02 4.07
CA VAL A 110 -6.38 -0.91 4.01
C VAL A 110 -6.16 -2.25 4.72
N THR A 111 -5.04 -2.44 5.38
CA THR A 111 -4.66 -3.77 5.88
C THR A 111 -5.47 -4.27 7.08
N ARG A 112 -6.28 -3.42 7.71
CA ARG A 112 -7.26 -3.81 8.75
C ARG A 112 -8.65 -4.10 8.18
N LEU A 113 -8.90 -3.82 6.91
CA LEU A 113 -10.21 -4.01 6.29
C LEU A 113 -10.61 -5.47 6.10
N TRP A 114 -9.71 -6.44 6.38
CA TRP A 114 -10.09 -7.83 6.46
C TRP A 114 -11.20 -8.06 7.48
N TYR A 115 -11.26 -7.25 8.55
CA TYR A 115 -12.30 -7.35 9.58
C TYR A 115 -13.69 -6.97 9.05
N PHE A 116 -13.79 -6.10 8.05
CA PHE A 116 -15.06 -5.79 7.40
C PHE A 116 -15.72 -7.04 6.81
N LEU A 117 -14.92 -7.97 6.27
CA LEU A 117 -15.42 -9.21 5.67
C LEU A 117 -15.84 -10.28 6.71
N GLU A 118 -15.58 -10.05 7.99
CA GLU A 118 -16.11 -10.92 9.07
C GLU A 118 -17.61 -10.66 9.34
N ASN A 119 -18.18 -9.57 8.79
CA ASN A 119 -19.59 -9.22 8.91
C ASN A 119 -20.12 -9.17 10.37
N ASP A 120 -19.34 -8.54 11.26
CA ASP A 120 -19.74 -8.37 12.67
C ASP A 120 -20.97 -7.45 12.79
N PRO A 121 -22.15 -7.96 13.17
CA PRO A 121 -23.39 -7.18 13.19
C PRO A 121 -23.42 -6.12 14.31
N GLY A 122 -22.46 -6.17 15.25
CA GLY A 122 -22.34 -5.21 16.34
C GLY A 122 -21.58 -3.94 15.98
N VAL A 123 -21.12 -3.79 14.74
CA VAL A 123 -20.34 -2.64 14.28
C VAL A 123 -21.23 -1.60 13.61
N ASP A 124 -21.19 -0.38 14.15
CA ASP A 124 -21.92 0.76 13.59
C ASP A 124 -21.14 1.44 12.45
N LYS A 125 -19.82 1.64 12.62
CA LYS A 125 -18.95 2.35 11.67
C LYS A 125 -17.55 1.78 11.58
N TYR A 126 -16.88 2.08 10.46
CA TYR A 126 -15.47 1.82 10.20
C TYR A 126 -14.74 3.15 10.13
N VAL A 127 -13.79 3.41 11.04
CA VAL A 127 -13.22 4.73 11.25
C VAL A 127 -11.77 4.78 10.77
N PHE A 128 -11.54 5.64 9.78
CA PHE A 128 -10.19 6.12 9.44
C PHE A 128 -9.92 7.46 10.10
N PHE A 129 -8.66 7.76 10.34
CA PHE A 129 -8.25 9.09 10.75
C PHE A 129 -7.29 9.74 9.74
N LEU A 130 -7.28 11.06 9.74
CA LEU A 130 -6.33 11.90 9.00
C LEU A 130 -5.29 12.50 9.94
N ASP A 131 -4.44 13.37 9.42
CA ASP A 131 -3.63 14.29 10.22
C ASP A 131 -4.57 15.30 10.90
N GLU A 132 -4.24 15.74 12.11
CA GLU A 132 -4.95 16.84 12.76
C GLU A 132 -4.89 18.07 11.83
N ASN A 133 -5.99 18.75 11.67
CA ASN A 133 -6.15 19.88 10.76
C ASN A 133 -6.07 19.55 9.25
N GLU A 134 -6.02 18.28 8.88
CA GLU A 134 -6.18 17.88 7.47
C GLU A 134 -7.67 17.70 7.16
N GLU A 135 -8.14 18.43 6.16
CA GLU A 135 -9.43 18.17 5.52
C GLU A 135 -9.15 17.67 4.10
N ARG A 136 -9.60 16.48 3.81
CA ARG A 136 -9.35 15.85 2.51
C ARG A 136 -10.58 15.13 2.00
N GLU A 137 -10.95 15.44 0.77
CA GLU A 137 -11.92 14.65 0.04
C GLU A 137 -11.25 13.38 -0.49
N ILE A 138 -11.88 12.23 -0.24
CA ILE A 138 -11.43 10.93 -0.75
C ILE A 138 -11.93 10.77 -2.17
N ARG A 139 -11.00 10.70 -3.12
CA ARG A 139 -11.28 10.75 -4.56
C ARG A 139 -10.65 9.61 -5.34
N ALA A 140 -11.04 9.52 -6.61
CA ALA A 140 -10.46 8.63 -7.59
C ALA A 140 -10.29 7.19 -7.07
N ASN A 141 -9.16 6.58 -7.31
CA ASN A 141 -8.91 5.17 -7.02
C ASN A 141 -9.05 4.80 -5.53
N TYR A 142 -8.85 5.74 -4.60
CA TYR A 142 -9.07 5.51 -3.16
C TYR A 142 -10.54 5.28 -2.84
N ARG A 143 -11.39 6.17 -3.37
CA ARG A 143 -12.84 6.06 -3.20
C ARG A 143 -13.37 4.83 -3.93
N GLU A 144 -12.98 4.64 -5.18
CA GLU A 144 -13.38 3.49 -6.00
C GLU A 144 -13.02 2.15 -5.32
N PHE A 145 -11.84 2.05 -4.68
CA PHE A 145 -11.46 0.87 -3.91
C PHE A 145 -12.44 0.59 -2.77
N LEU A 146 -12.79 1.62 -2.00
CA LEU A 146 -13.68 1.50 -0.85
C LEU A 146 -15.13 1.22 -1.27
N GLU A 147 -15.58 1.79 -2.38
CA GLU A 147 -16.88 1.50 -2.99
C GLU A 147 -16.94 0.05 -3.51
N LEU A 148 -15.92 -0.40 -4.24
CA LEU A 148 -15.83 -1.79 -4.73
C LEU A 148 -15.72 -2.81 -3.59
N LEU A 149 -15.09 -2.47 -2.47
CA LEU A 149 -15.10 -3.31 -1.28
C LEU A 149 -16.50 -3.38 -0.64
N GLY A 150 -17.37 -2.38 -0.89
CA GLY A 150 -18.70 -2.26 -0.29
C GLY A 150 -18.72 -1.58 1.08
N ILE A 151 -17.61 -1.00 1.52
CA ILE A 151 -17.47 -0.40 2.85
C ILE A 151 -17.84 1.10 2.87
N TRP A 152 -17.93 1.76 1.74
CA TRP A 152 -18.00 3.21 1.61
C TRP A 152 -19.10 3.86 2.48
N GLU A 153 -20.30 3.31 2.46
CA GLU A 153 -21.45 3.83 3.22
C GLU A 153 -21.33 3.62 4.73
N HIS A 154 -20.41 2.76 5.17
CA HIS A 154 -20.13 2.46 6.57
C HIS A 154 -18.92 3.23 7.12
N LEU A 155 -18.29 4.07 6.28
CA LEU A 155 -17.07 4.78 6.66
C LEU A 155 -17.36 6.06 7.42
N GLU A 156 -16.48 6.32 8.37
CA GLU A 156 -16.29 7.60 9.00
C GLU A 156 -14.80 8.00 8.90
N ILE A 157 -14.54 9.28 8.68
CA ILE A 157 -13.19 9.83 8.62
C ILE A 157 -13.11 10.97 9.62
N ILE A 158 -12.19 10.84 10.59
CA ILE A 158 -12.00 11.83 11.65
C ILE A 158 -10.65 12.51 11.55
N ASN A 159 -10.58 13.76 12.01
CA ASN A 159 -9.35 14.53 12.19
C ASN A 159 -9.25 15.17 13.57
N THR A 160 -10.18 14.83 14.47
CA THR A 160 -10.22 15.25 15.87
C THR A 160 -10.24 14.05 16.79
N PRO A 161 -9.65 14.11 18.00
CA PRO A 161 -9.72 13.03 18.97
C PRO A 161 -11.17 12.69 19.32
N THR A 162 -11.57 11.45 19.08
CA THR A 162 -12.95 10.99 19.28
C THR A 162 -13.00 9.74 20.16
N THR A 163 -13.78 9.80 21.23
CA THR A 163 -14.08 8.67 22.12
C THR A 163 -15.34 7.98 21.66
N TYR A 164 -15.31 6.66 21.56
CA TYR A 164 -16.48 5.85 21.19
C TYR A 164 -16.90 4.94 22.34
N ARG A 165 -18.19 4.55 22.35
CA ARG A 165 -18.71 3.56 23.30
C ARG A 165 -17.86 2.30 23.31
N GLU A 166 -17.46 1.81 22.14
CA GLU A 166 -16.55 0.69 21.96
C GLU A 166 -15.70 0.89 20.72
N VAL A 167 -14.40 0.61 20.83
CA VAL A 167 -13.46 0.57 19.70
C VAL A 167 -12.95 -0.84 19.54
N ILE A 168 -13.02 -1.35 18.32
CA ILE A 168 -12.46 -2.63 17.88
C ILE A 168 -11.20 -2.33 17.08
N VAL A 169 -10.07 -2.88 17.48
CA VAL A 169 -8.78 -2.71 16.78
C VAL A 169 -8.33 -4.04 16.20
N PRO A 170 -8.56 -4.30 14.92
CA PRO A 170 -8.00 -5.45 14.24
C PRO A 170 -6.49 -5.30 14.05
N GLU A 171 -5.74 -6.41 14.14
CA GLU A 171 -4.34 -6.45 13.77
C GLU A 171 -4.14 -6.10 12.29
N LEU A 172 -2.98 -5.52 11.94
CA LEU A 172 -2.60 -5.32 10.54
C LEU A 172 -2.57 -6.66 9.80
N GLY A 173 -3.19 -6.71 8.63
CA GLY A 173 -3.20 -7.91 7.80
C GLY A 173 -1.89 -8.16 7.05
N LEU A 174 -0.97 -7.19 7.04
CA LEU A 174 0.33 -7.28 6.36
C LEU A 174 1.40 -6.52 7.16
N TYR A 175 2.54 -7.19 7.38
CA TYR A 175 3.77 -6.64 7.94
C TYR A 175 4.89 -6.81 6.91
N CYS A 176 4.84 -6.01 5.86
CA CYS A 176 5.79 -6.04 4.74
C CYS A 176 6.10 -7.47 4.26
N ARG A 177 7.38 -7.92 4.37
CA ARG A 177 7.84 -9.24 3.94
C ARG A 177 7.89 -10.28 5.07
N ARG A 178 7.41 -9.93 6.30
CA ARG A 178 7.56 -10.77 7.50
C ARG A 178 6.38 -11.67 7.79
N ARG A 179 5.17 -11.14 7.73
CA ARG A 179 3.95 -11.90 8.01
C ARG A 179 2.72 -11.27 7.38
N TYR A 180 1.73 -12.09 7.09
CA TYR A 180 0.45 -11.65 6.53
C TYR A 180 -0.69 -12.58 6.96
N THR A 181 -1.94 -12.13 6.78
CA THR A 181 -3.11 -13.00 6.91
C THR A 181 -3.76 -13.24 5.55
N PRO A 182 -4.17 -14.49 5.22
CA PRO A 182 -4.97 -14.79 4.04
C PRO A 182 -6.29 -14.02 3.99
N LYS A 183 -6.81 -13.59 5.13
CA LYS A 183 -8.02 -12.76 5.21
C LYS A 183 -7.84 -11.42 4.48
N LEU A 184 -6.64 -10.84 4.48
CA LEU A 184 -6.35 -9.61 3.73
C LEU A 184 -6.41 -9.84 2.22
N LEU A 185 -5.97 -10.99 1.72
CA LEU A 185 -6.05 -11.29 0.28
C LEU A 185 -7.50 -11.31 -0.22
N LYS A 186 -8.43 -11.74 0.62
CA LYS A 186 -9.87 -11.68 0.31
C LYS A 186 -10.36 -10.24 0.10
N VAL A 187 -9.75 -9.25 0.76
CA VAL A 187 -10.09 -7.82 0.53
C VAL A 187 -9.79 -7.43 -0.91
N TYR A 188 -8.58 -7.72 -1.40
CA TYR A 188 -8.21 -7.41 -2.78
C TYR A 188 -9.01 -8.23 -3.78
N ASP A 189 -9.29 -9.50 -3.49
CA ASP A 189 -10.13 -10.35 -4.33
C ASP A 189 -11.57 -9.83 -4.41
N THR A 190 -12.13 -9.37 -3.29
CA THR A 190 -13.48 -8.79 -3.26
C THR A 190 -13.53 -7.53 -4.13
N VAL A 191 -12.59 -6.61 -3.96
CA VAL A 191 -12.48 -5.40 -4.78
C VAL A 191 -12.36 -5.76 -6.27
N ALA A 192 -11.51 -6.73 -6.59
CA ALA A 192 -11.27 -7.12 -7.97
C ALA A 192 -12.45 -7.87 -8.61
N ASN A 193 -13.19 -8.65 -7.84
CA ASN A 193 -14.38 -9.37 -8.33
C ASN A 193 -15.58 -8.42 -8.54
N ASN A 194 -15.65 -7.35 -7.74
CA ASN A 194 -16.69 -6.32 -7.86
C ASN A 194 -16.37 -5.29 -8.94
N ALA A 195 -15.13 -5.22 -9.42
CA ALA A 195 -14.72 -4.39 -10.54
C ALA A 195 -15.24 -5.00 -11.84
N VAL A 196 -16.49 -4.68 -12.21
CA VAL A 196 -17.13 -5.24 -13.42
C VAL A 196 -16.44 -4.69 -14.66
N PRO A 197 -15.81 -5.55 -15.49
CA PRO A 197 -15.16 -5.11 -16.71
C PRO A 197 -16.19 -4.63 -17.76
N ASP A 198 -15.97 -3.46 -18.34
CA ASP A 198 -16.70 -3.07 -19.55
C ASP A 198 -16.32 -4.03 -20.70
N PRO A 199 -17.29 -4.63 -21.41
CA PRO A 199 -17.02 -5.51 -22.55
C PRO A 199 -16.19 -4.85 -23.66
N ASN A 200 -16.25 -3.51 -23.76
CA ASN A 200 -15.52 -2.72 -24.76
C ASN A 200 -14.06 -2.43 -24.36
N TRP A 201 -13.64 -2.75 -23.13
CA TRP A 201 -12.26 -2.56 -22.75
C TRP A 201 -11.34 -3.54 -23.47
N GLU A 202 -10.24 -3.02 -23.99
CA GLU A 202 -9.17 -3.84 -24.53
C GLU A 202 -8.63 -4.80 -23.48
N ARG A 203 -8.20 -5.98 -23.91
CA ARG A 203 -7.61 -7.01 -23.05
C ARG A 203 -6.21 -7.36 -23.58
N PRO A 204 -5.24 -6.44 -23.44
CA PRO A 204 -3.89 -6.68 -23.94
C PRO A 204 -3.22 -7.82 -23.16
N ALA A 205 -2.52 -8.71 -23.88
CA ALA A 205 -1.76 -9.79 -23.28
C ALA A 205 -0.54 -9.27 -22.48
N LYS A 206 0.01 -8.13 -22.87
CA LYS A 206 1.17 -7.50 -22.22
C LYS A 206 0.88 -6.04 -21.92
N ILE A 207 1.10 -5.63 -20.68
CA ILE A 207 0.94 -4.23 -20.24
C ILE A 207 2.20 -3.71 -19.59
N TYR A 208 2.51 -2.44 -19.80
CA TYR A 208 3.58 -1.73 -19.11
C TYR A 208 3.03 -0.49 -18.42
N TYR A 209 3.22 -0.39 -17.10
CA TYR A 209 2.89 0.79 -16.31
C TYR A 209 3.99 1.84 -16.43
N SER A 210 3.72 2.86 -17.23
CA SER A 210 4.63 3.98 -17.46
C SER A 210 4.49 5.09 -16.44
N ARG A 211 5.59 5.83 -16.23
CA ARG A 211 5.65 7.06 -15.44
C ARG A 211 5.92 8.30 -16.29
N SER A 212 6.02 8.17 -17.62
CA SER A 212 6.43 9.26 -18.51
C SER A 212 5.49 10.47 -18.44
N GLN A 213 4.22 10.27 -18.07
CA GLN A 213 3.22 11.34 -17.96
C GLN A 213 2.94 11.78 -16.51
N PHE A 214 3.67 11.25 -15.55
CA PHE A 214 3.48 11.59 -14.14
C PHE A 214 4.11 12.94 -13.80
N LYS A 215 3.29 14.01 -13.77
CA LYS A 215 3.74 15.40 -13.59
C LYS A 215 4.47 15.70 -12.28
N LYS A 216 4.23 14.91 -11.22
CA LYS A 216 4.93 15.00 -9.94
C LYS A 216 6.16 14.09 -9.87
N GLY A 217 6.64 13.63 -11.02
CA GLY A 217 7.80 12.75 -11.14
C GLY A 217 9.06 13.36 -10.56
N MET A 218 10.06 12.54 -10.40
CA MET A 218 11.35 12.92 -9.84
C MET A 218 12.10 13.79 -10.87
N PRO A 219 12.45 15.05 -10.58
CA PRO A 219 13.09 15.93 -11.56
C PRO A 219 14.44 15.44 -12.04
N PHE A 220 15.01 14.41 -11.41
CA PHE A 220 16.32 13.82 -11.75
C PHE A 220 16.24 12.46 -12.46
N GLU A 221 15.03 11.97 -12.74
CA GLU A 221 14.83 10.73 -13.50
C GLU A 221 14.50 11.08 -14.96
N SER A 222 15.17 10.43 -15.89
CA SER A 222 14.97 10.58 -17.33
C SER A 222 14.92 9.22 -18.03
N GLY A 223 14.56 9.21 -19.32
CA GLY A 223 14.53 7.99 -20.12
C GLY A 223 13.19 7.23 -20.09
N PHE A 224 12.15 7.78 -19.46
CA PHE A 224 10.82 7.14 -19.43
C PHE A 224 10.22 6.98 -20.83
N ASP A 225 10.38 7.98 -21.70
CA ASP A 225 9.90 7.89 -23.09
C ASP A 225 10.62 6.79 -23.88
N THR A 226 11.92 6.60 -23.61
CA THR A 226 12.72 5.52 -24.19
C THR A 226 12.21 4.16 -23.73
N LEU A 227 11.82 4.02 -22.46
CA LEU A 227 11.21 2.79 -21.95
C LEU A 227 9.83 2.57 -22.56
N ASP A 228 8.99 3.61 -22.68
CA ASP A 228 7.69 3.51 -23.34
C ASP A 228 7.85 3.00 -24.78
N ASP A 229 8.81 3.54 -25.53
CA ASP A 229 9.10 3.11 -26.90
C ASP A 229 9.64 1.67 -26.96
N PHE A 230 10.51 1.30 -26.02
CA PHE A 230 11.02 -0.06 -25.92
C PHE A 230 9.87 -1.05 -25.69
N PHE A 231 9.03 -0.83 -24.68
CA PHE A 231 7.93 -1.72 -24.35
C PHE A 231 6.90 -1.77 -25.48
N ARG A 232 6.57 -0.63 -26.11
CA ARG A 232 5.64 -0.58 -27.25
C ARG A 232 6.15 -1.43 -28.44
N ARG A 233 7.44 -1.34 -28.79
CA ARG A 233 8.05 -2.14 -29.85
C ARG A 233 8.08 -3.64 -29.54
N ASN A 234 8.02 -4.02 -28.26
CA ASN A 234 7.96 -5.40 -27.80
C ASN A 234 6.52 -5.90 -27.54
N GLY A 235 5.52 -5.17 -28.04
CA GLY A 235 4.12 -5.59 -28.03
C GLY A 235 3.38 -5.34 -26.71
N TYR A 236 3.89 -4.43 -25.86
CA TYR A 236 3.19 -4.02 -24.65
C TYR A 236 2.25 -2.83 -24.93
N THR A 237 1.08 -2.88 -24.35
CA THR A 237 0.19 -1.71 -24.21
C THR A 237 0.70 -0.84 -23.08
N ILE A 238 0.98 0.44 -23.39
CA ILE A 238 1.50 1.40 -22.41
C ILE A 238 0.31 1.99 -21.65
N LEU A 239 0.33 1.85 -20.32
CA LEU A 239 -0.69 2.39 -19.43
C LEU A 239 -0.10 3.48 -18.53
N TYR A 240 -0.89 4.53 -18.32
CA TYR A 240 -0.58 5.64 -17.42
C TYR A 240 -1.51 5.54 -16.22
N PRO A 241 -1.10 4.95 -15.09
CA PRO A 241 -1.99 4.61 -13.97
C PRO A 241 -2.76 5.78 -13.40
N GLU A 242 -2.18 6.99 -13.45
CA GLU A 242 -2.84 8.22 -13.00
C GLU A 242 -4.04 8.65 -13.86
N LYS A 243 -4.23 8.01 -15.03
CA LYS A 243 -5.32 8.30 -15.98
C LYS A 243 -6.32 7.14 -16.12
N VAL A 244 -6.06 6.05 -15.42
CA VAL A 244 -6.87 4.83 -15.54
C VAL A 244 -7.67 4.63 -14.25
N PRO A 245 -9.02 4.57 -14.30
CA PRO A 245 -9.82 4.18 -13.15
C PRO A 245 -9.42 2.80 -12.61
N LEU A 246 -9.62 2.59 -11.30
CA LEU A 246 -9.16 1.38 -10.61
C LEU A 246 -9.76 0.11 -11.22
N GLY A 247 -11.07 0.08 -11.48
CA GLY A 247 -11.73 -1.10 -12.08
C GLY A 247 -11.15 -1.48 -13.43
N ARG A 248 -10.83 -0.48 -14.28
CA ARG A 248 -10.16 -0.72 -15.55
C ARG A 248 -8.73 -1.22 -15.37
N MET A 249 -7.99 -0.67 -14.41
CA MET A 249 -6.64 -1.12 -14.09
C MET A 249 -6.64 -2.57 -13.60
N ILE A 250 -7.58 -2.94 -12.74
CA ILE A 250 -7.78 -4.33 -12.28
C ILE A 250 -8.09 -5.25 -13.46
N SER A 251 -8.97 -4.83 -14.36
CA SER A 251 -9.28 -5.60 -15.57
C SER A 251 -8.05 -5.84 -16.43
N TYR A 252 -7.22 -4.83 -16.64
CA TYR A 252 -5.96 -4.98 -17.37
C TYR A 252 -5.01 -5.98 -16.69
N ILE A 253 -4.81 -5.85 -15.38
CA ILE A 253 -3.95 -6.78 -14.63
C ILE A 253 -4.47 -8.21 -14.78
N ARG A 254 -5.75 -8.45 -14.50
CA ARG A 254 -6.32 -9.80 -14.48
C ARG A 254 -6.37 -10.49 -15.85
N ASN A 255 -6.37 -9.73 -16.94
CA ASN A 255 -6.40 -10.29 -18.30
C ASN A 255 -5.01 -10.37 -18.96
N ALA A 256 -4.01 -9.64 -18.49
CA ALA A 256 -2.67 -9.70 -19.04
C ALA A 256 -1.94 -11.02 -18.70
N ASP A 257 -1.14 -11.52 -19.64
CA ASP A 257 -0.20 -12.62 -19.39
C ASP A 257 1.04 -12.09 -18.66
N VAL A 258 1.47 -10.87 -19.03
CA VAL A 258 2.65 -10.21 -18.47
C VAL A 258 2.32 -8.77 -18.09
N VAL A 259 2.69 -8.40 -16.87
CA VAL A 259 2.64 -7.02 -16.37
C VAL A 259 4.08 -6.55 -16.19
N ALA A 260 4.45 -5.45 -16.84
CA ALA A 260 5.74 -4.80 -16.63
C ALA A 260 5.55 -3.46 -15.91
N SER A 261 6.48 -3.11 -15.04
CA SER A 261 6.42 -1.88 -14.25
C SER A 261 7.79 -1.41 -13.80
N LEU A 262 7.94 -0.11 -13.60
CA LEU A 262 9.06 0.44 -12.85
C LEU A 262 8.93 0.11 -11.37
N SER A 263 10.06 -0.16 -10.70
CA SER A 263 10.09 -0.37 -9.26
C SER A 263 9.55 0.84 -8.49
N GLY A 264 8.91 0.59 -7.35
CA GLY A 264 8.21 1.58 -6.50
C GLY A 264 6.77 1.15 -6.23
N SER A 265 5.83 2.08 -6.20
CA SER A 265 4.42 1.81 -5.85
C SER A 265 3.60 1.14 -6.96
N LEU A 266 4.04 1.23 -8.21
CA LEU A 266 3.27 0.72 -9.34
C LEU A 266 3.07 -0.81 -9.30
N PRO A 267 4.12 -1.62 -9.07
CA PRO A 267 3.96 -3.06 -8.97
C PRO A 267 3.15 -3.53 -7.75
N HIS A 268 2.85 -2.64 -6.76
CA HIS A 268 1.93 -3.00 -5.65
C HIS A 268 0.51 -3.31 -6.14
N ASN A 269 0.13 -2.82 -7.33
CA ASN A 269 -1.15 -3.19 -7.95
C ASN A 269 -1.27 -4.68 -8.28
N MET A 270 -0.15 -5.44 -8.23
CA MET A 270 -0.19 -6.88 -8.36
C MET A 270 -0.90 -7.60 -7.19
N LEU A 271 -1.30 -6.86 -6.14
CA LEU A 271 -2.26 -7.35 -5.14
C LEU A 271 -3.64 -7.71 -5.76
N PHE A 272 -3.94 -7.23 -6.96
CA PHE A 272 -5.14 -7.61 -7.72
C PHE A 272 -4.86 -8.72 -8.76
N ALA A 273 -3.64 -9.21 -8.86
CA ALA A 273 -3.23 -10.20 -9.85
C ALA A 273 -3.83 -11.59 -9.58
N ARG A 274 -3.70 -12.47 -10.58
CA ARG A 274 -3.95 -13.90 -10.42
C ARG A 274 -2.67 -14.59 -9.90
N PRO A 275 -2.76 -15.60 -9.05
CA PRO A 275 -1.60 -16.39 -8.65
C PRO A 275 -0.83 -16.93 -9.88
N GLY A 276 0.50 -16.91 -9.82
CA GLY A 276 1.37 -17.37 -10.91
C GLY A 276 1.51 -16.40 -12.08
N GLN A 277 0.95 -15.19 -12.00
CA GLN A 277 1.04 -14.21 -13.07
C GLN A 277 2.46 -13.65 -13.21
N LYS A 278 2.88 -13.35 -14.45
CA LYS A 278 4.21 -12.80 -14.73
C LYS A 278 4.28 -11.31 -14.45
N LEU A 279 5.34 -10.91 -13.71
CA LEU A 279 5.67 -9.53 -13.41
C LEU A 279 7.11 -9.24 -13.79
N GLU A 280 7.32 -8.23 -14.63
CA GLU A 280 8.64 -7.69 -14.94
C GLU A 280 8.86 -6.38 -14.22
N ILE A 281 9.85 -6.32 -13.33
CA ILE A 281 10.18 -5.14 -12.56
C ILE A 281 11.44 -4.50 -13.11
N VAL A 282 11.29 -3.33 -13.72
CA VAL A 282 12.40 -2.50 -14.17
C VAL A 282 12.88 -1.67 -13.01
N GLU A 283 14.05 -2.00 -12.51
CA GLU A 283 14.66 -1.34 -11.36
C GLU A 283 15.21 0.04 -11.76
N ARG A 284 14.68 1.07 -11.11
CA ARG A 284 15.05 2.47 -11.34
C ARG A 284 15.89 3.09 -10.23
N LEU A 285 16.13 2.35 -9.16
CA LEU A 285 16.86 2.80 -7.97
C LEU A 285 18.11 1.92 -7.76
N THR A 286 19.08 2.46 -7.03
CA THR A 286 20.24 1.68 -6.57
C THR A 286 19.88 0.68 -5.47
N ILE A 287 18.75 0.89 -4.78
CA ILE A 287 18.25 0.05 -3.69
C ILE A 287 16.90 -0.53 -4.10
N ASN A 288 16.70 -1.82 -3.86
CA ASN A 288 15.43 -2.51 -4.11
C ASN A 288 14.32 -1.99 -3.17
N VAL A 289 13.07 -2.09 -3.62
CA VAL A 289 11.88 -1.80 -2.81
C VAL A 289 11.43 -3.07 -2.12
N ASP A 290 11.70 -3.18 -0.83
CA ASP A 290 11.47 -4.38 -0.01
C ASP A 290 9.99 -4.79 0.12
N ASN A 291 9.08 -3.82 0.14
CA ASN A 291 7.63 -4.08 0.23
C ASN A 291 7.11 -4.95 -0.93
N GLN A 292 7.69 -4.80 -2.13
CA GLN A 292 7.28 -5.59 -3.28
C GLN A 292 7.64 -7.07 -3.13
N VAL A 293 8.71 -7.39 -2.43
CA VAL A 293 9.10 -8.79 -2.15
C VAL A 293 8.00 -9.53 -1.40
N GLY A 294 7.40 -8.88 -0.39
CA GLY A 294 6.25 -9.44 0.33
C GLY A 294 5.08 -9.73 -0.61
N ILE A 295 4.70 -8.74 -1.44
CA ILE A 295 3.60 -8.88 -2.40
C ILE A 295 3.86 -10.03 -3.38
N ASN A 296 5.05 -10.10 -3.96
CA ASN A 296 5.39 -11.15 -4.92
C ASN A 296 5.23 -12.56 -4.34
N ARG A 297 5.60 -12.72 -3.06
CA ARG A 297 5.51 -14.00 -2.35
C ARG A 297 4.08 -14.37 -2.00
N ILE A 298 3.30 -13.43 -1.45
CA ILE A 298 1.91 -13.70 -1.03
C ILE A 298 0.97 -13.90 -2.22
N MET A 299 1.29 -13.28 -3.37
CA MET A 299 0.54 -13.43 -4.62
C MET A 299 1.08 -14.55 -5.53
N ASP A 300 2.12 -15.26 -5.09
CA ASP A 300 2.75 -16.37 -5.82
C ASP A 300 3.19 -15.99 -7.26
N LEU A 301 3.79 -14.80 -7.45
CA LEU A 301 4.10 -14.27 -8.78
C LEU A 301 5.35 -14.89 -9.39
N ASP A 302 5.38 -14.96 -10.73
CA ASP A 302 6.58 -15.25 -11.52
C ASP A 302 7.26 -13.92 -11.89
N VAL A 303 8.39 -13.61 -11.23
CA VAL A 303 8.96 -12.26 -11.27
C VAL A 303 10.34 -12.23 -11.94
N THR A 304 10.48 -11.37 -12.94
CA THR A 304 11.76 -11.03 -13.55
C THR A 304 12.18 -9.62 -13.13
N TYR A 305 13.37 -9.48 -12.56
CA TYR A 305 13.95 -8.18 -12.22
C TYR A 305 14.96 -7.75 -13.27
N ILE A 306 14.84 -6.51 -13.76
CA ILE A 306 15.68 -5.92 -14.82
C ILE A 306 16.34 -4.66 -14.27
N ASP A 307 17.66 -4.64 -14.19
CA ASP A 307 18.42 -3.48 -13.72
C ASP A 307 18.67 -2.50 -14.88
N ALA A 308 17.77 -1.53 -15.01
CA ALA A 308 17.87 -0.47 -16.02
C ALA A 308 18.41 0.86 -15.46
N HIS A 309 18.80 0.90 -14.17
CA HIS A 309 19.35 2.11 -13.56
C HIS A 309 20.84 2.29 -13.94
N ILE A 310 21.14 3.33 -14.71
CA ILE A 310 22.50 3.76 -15.00
C ILE A 310 22.78 5.02 -14.21
N PRO A 311 23.65 4.99 -13.19
CA PRO A 311 24.06 6.19 -12.48
C PRO A 311 24.83 7.12 -13.43
N ILE A 312 24.39 8.38 -13.53
CA ILE A 312 25.01 9.39 -14.39
C ILE A 312 26.38 9.84 -13.80
N TYR A 313 26.58 9.62 -12.51
CA TYR A 313 27.79 10.01 -11.77
C TYR A 313 28.47 8.77 -11.16
N PRO A 314 29.78 8.87 -10.77
CA PRO A 314 30.43 7.82 -10.00
C PRO A 314 29.59 7.37 -8.79
N VAL A 315 29.64 6.09 -8.48
CA VAL A 315 28.75 5.42 -7.50
C VAL A 315 28.71 6.14 -6.16
N ASP A 316 29.85 6.68 -5.70
CA ASP A 316 29.94 7.38 -4.41
C ASP A 316 29.17 8.70 -4.40
N PHE A 317 29.21 9.43 -5.50
CA PHE A 317 28.50 10.71 -5.63
C PHE A 317 27.00 10.48 -5.89
N ALA A 318 26.66 9.52 -6.75
CA ALA A 318 25.28 9.14 -7.01
C ALA A 318 24.59 8.53 -5.79
N GLY A 319 25.34 7.79 -4.95
CA GLY A 319 24.85 7.28 -3.67
C GLY A 319 24.47 8.39 -2.69
N GLN A 320 25.19 9.50 -2.68
CA GLN A 320 24.86 10.67 -1.85
C GLN A 320 23.68 11.47 -2.40
N ILE A 321 23.64 11.71 -3.70
CA ILE A 321 22.51 12.40 -4.35
C ILE A 321 21.23 11.56 -4.26
N GLY A 322 21.32 10.26 -4.49
CA GLY A 322 20.18 9.35 -4.36
C GLY A 322 19.63 9.29 -2.93
N ARG A 323 20.49 9.35 -1.91
CA ARG A 323 20.08 9.43 -0.50
C ARG A 323 19.45 10.78 -0.16
N ALA A 324 19.96 11.89 -0.65
CA ALA A 324 19.39 13.22 -0.45
C ALA A 324 18.01 13.32 -1.12
N SER A 325 17.86 12.85 -2.36
CA SER A 325 16.59 12.86 -3.08
C SER A 325 15.53 11.95 -2.45
N CYS A 326 15.93 10.86 -1.78
CA CYS A 326 15.01 10.01 -1.03
C CYS A 326 14.61 10.59 0.33
N ARG A 327 15.48 11.39 0.98
CA ARG A 327 15.18 12.00 2.30
C ARG A 327 14.27 13.22 2.20
N GLU A 328 14.34 13.98 1.12
CA GLU A 328 13.50 15.18 0.92
C GLU A 328 12.08 14.89 0.44
N ARG A 329 11.70 13.60 0.27
CA ARG A 329 10.42 13.22 -0.38
C ARG A 329 9.60 12.18 0.37
N VAL A 330 9.90 12.00 1.64
CA VAL A 330 9.06 11.21 2.53
C VAL A 330 8.18 12.12 3.36
#